data_840b4eb98a99129bb9fe1c518934bf3e
#
_entry.id   840b4eb98a99129bb9fe1c518934bf3e
#
_cell.length_a   1.000
_cell.length_b   1.000
_cell.length_c   1.000
_cell.angle_alpha   90.00
_cell.angle_beta   90.00
_cell.angle_gamma   90.00
#
_symmetry.space_group_name_H-M   'P 1'
#
loop_
_entity.id
_entity.type
_entity.pdbx_description
1 polymer ?
#
loop_
_entity_poly.entity_id
_entity_poly.type
_entity_poly.pdbx_seq_one_letter_code
_entity_poly.pdbx_strand_id
1 'polypeptide(L)'
;MRKTLLIAMVILATAFTANAQDKKEESKVKQLTYKEFIKKIWNIESNPRAFSYRGSLPAVIDFYADWCGPCRRVAPIMEELAQKYEGRVLFYKVNVDQERGLASTFQVQSIPMVLFIPMEGQPSKQVGAMSKEDYIRFIEDRLLK
;
A
#
# COMPACT_ATOMS: atom_id res chain seq x y z
N MET A 1 -39.08 52.24 48.18
CA MET A 1 -38.43 50.92 48.30
C MET A 1 -38.24 50.35 46.90
N ARG A 2 -37.06 50.53 46.33
CA ARG A 2 -36.72 50.07 44.98
C ARG A 2 -35.81 48.86 45.06
N LYS A 3 -36.31 47.70 44.68
CA LYS A 3 -35.53 46.50 44.56
C LYS A 3 -34.85 46.49 43.21
N THR A 4 -33.58 46.76 43.18
CA THR A 4 -32.72 46.62 42.01
C THR A 4 -32.39 45.15 41.76
N LEU A 5 -32.92 44.62 40.67
CA LEU A 5 -32.66 43.26 40.18
C LEU A 5 -31.35 43.30 39.39
N LEU A 6 -30.29 42.71 39.95
CA LEU A 6 -29.04 42.51 39.26
C LEU A 6 -29.17 41.22 38.43
N ILE A 7 -29.28 41.37 37.11
CA ILE A 7 -29.20 40.25 36.18
C ILE A 7 -27.73 39.94 35.96
N ALA A 8 -27.27 38.86 36.57
CA ALA A 8 -25.96 38.30 36.27
C ALA A 8 -25.99 37.57 34.92
N MET A 9 -25.40 38.19 33.92
CA MET A 9 -25.20 37.60 32.62
C MET A 9 -24.05 36.61 32.69
N VAL A 10 -24.36 35.33 32.86
CA VAL A 10 -23.35 34.24 32.75
C VAL A 10 -23.07 34.02 31.28
N ILE A 11 -21.95 34.56 30.83
CA ILE A 11 -21.40 34.25 29.48
C ILE A 11 -20.78 32.86 29.58
N LEU A 12 -21.49 31.86 29.06
CA LEU A 12 -21.00 30.50 28.90
C LEU A 12 -20.07 30.50 27.70
N ALA A 13 -18.79 30.75 27.93
CA ALA A 13 -17.75 30.55 26.92
C ALA A 13 -17.60 29.05 26.68
N THR A 14 -18.32 28.51 25.71
CA THR A 14 -18.05 27.17 25.18
C THR A 14 -16.70 27.20 24.50
N ALA A 15 -15.66 26.77 25.18
CA ALA A 15 -14.37 26.46 24.57
C ALA A 15 -14.59 25.32 23.56
N PHE A 16 -14.68 25.68 22.30
CA PHE A 16 -14.61 24.73 21.21
C PHE A 16 -13.15 24.24 21.14
N THR A 17 -12.82 23.21 21.92
CA THR A 17 -11.57 22.50 21.77
C THR A 17 -11.66 21.77 20.43
N ALA A 18 -11.07 22.36 19.38
CA ALA A 18 -10.81 21.69 18.14
C ALA A 18 -9.86 20.51 18.47
N ASN A 19 -10.44 19.33 18.64
CA ASN A 19 -9.72 18.10 18.75
C ASN A 19 -9.16 17.82 17.35
N ALA A 20 -7.95 18.31 17.07
CA ALA A 20 -7.17 17.90 15.94
C ALA A 20 -6.81 16.42 16.17
N GLN A 21 -7.74 15.53 15.89
CA GLN A 21 -7.44 14.12 15.72
C GLN A 21 -6.53 14.07 14.50
N ASP A 22 -5.26 13.84 14.79
CA ASP A 22 -4.25 13.43 13.82
C ASP A 22 -4.77 12.12 13.21
N LYS A 23 -5.51 12.25 12.12
CA LYS A 23 -6.08 11.14 11.38
C LYS A 23 -4.91 10.50 10.68
N LYS A 24 -4.22 9.58 11.39
CA LYS A 24 -3.19 8.73 10.80
C LYS A 24 -3.82 8.10 9.55
N GLU A 25 -3.47 8.63 8.40
CA GLU A 25 -3.99 8.16 7.13
C GLU A 25 -3.62 6.68 7.01
N GLU A 26 -4.64 5.83 6.90
CA GLU A 26 -4.43 4.39 6.82
C GLU A 26 -3.66 4.07 5.53
N SER A 27 -2.53 3.36 5.68
CA SER A 27 -1.70 2.97 4.54
C SER A 27 -2.54 2.25 3.47
N LYS A 28 -2.47 2.73 2.24
CA LYS A 28 -3.12 2.10 1.09
C LYS A 28 -2.31 0.91 0.55
N VAL A 29 -1.02 0.83 0.92
CA VAL A 29 -0.16 -0.32 0.62
C VAL A 29 -0.32 -1.36 1.73
N LYS A 30 -0.95 -2.48 1.41
CA LYS A 30 -1.26 -3.52 2.40
C LYS A 30 -0.12 -4.51 2.56
N GLN A 31 0.18 -4.88 3.81
CA GLN A 31 1.10 -5.99 4.07
C GLN A 31 0.49 -7.28 3.51
N LEU A 32 1.31 -8.10 2.84
CA LEU A 32 0.88 -9.34 2.22
C LEU A 32 1.67 -10.51 2.81
N THR A 33 0.98 -11.38 3.52
CA THR A 33 1.53 -12.64 4.05
C THR A 33 1.40 -13.75 3.01
N TYR A 34 2.16 -14.85 3.18
CA TYR A 34 2.04 -16.05 2.33
C TYR A 34 0.60 -16.56 2.25
N LYS A 35 -0.08 -16.64 3.39
CA LYS A 35 -1.48 -17.09 3.47
C LYS A 35 -2.43 -16.20 2.66
N GLU A 36 -2.23 -14.90 2.72
CA GLU A 36 -3.03 -13.95 1.94
C GLU A 36 -2.68 -14.00 0.47
N PHE A 37 -1.39 -14.20 0.15
CA PHE A 37 -0.91 -14.33 -1.22
C PHE A 37 -1.59 -15.50 -1.93
N ILE A 38 -1.58 -16.71 -1.35
CA ILE A 38 -2.22 -17.89 -1.98
C ILE A 38 -3.73 -17.72 -2.12
N LYS A 39 -4.35 -16.92 -1.28
CA LYS A 39 -5.80 -16.63 -1.35
C LYS A 39 -6.15 -15.57 -2.38
N LYS A 40 -5.37 -14.47 -2.45
CA LYS A 40 -5.71 -13.25 -3.18
C LYS A 40 -5.00 -13.10 -4.52
N ILE A 41 -3.80 -13.65 -4.64
CA ILE A 41 -2.91 -13.43 -5.80
C ILE A 41 -2.81 -14.69 -6.66
N TRP A 42 -2.23 -15.74 -6.12
CA TRP A 42 -2.01 -16.99 -6.85
C TRP A 42 -1.89 -18.17 -5.89
N ASN A 43 -2.73 -19.17 -6.06
CA ASN A 43 -2.64 -20.41 -5.27
C ASN A 43 -1.53 -21.32 -5.84
N ILE A 44 -0.32 -21.07 -5.38
CA ILE A 44 0.89 -21.81 -5.77
C ILE A 44 0.77 -23.30 -5.39
N GLU A 45 0.11 -23.62 -4.27
CA GLU A 45 -0.03 -24.98 -3.76
C GLU A 45 -0.86 -25.86 -4.68
N SER A 46 -1.94 -25.29 -5.24
CA SER A 46 -2.81 -26.03 -6.16
C SER A 46 -2.33 -26.02 -7.60
N ASN A 47 -1.59 -24.98 -8.02
CA ASN A 47 -1.07 -24.84 -9.38
C ASN A 47 0.34 -24.24 -9.39
N PRO A 48 1.37 -25.03 -9.04
CA PRO A 48 2.73 -24.51 -8.92
C PRO A 48 3.43 -24.23 -10.26
N ARG A 49 2.89 -24.76 -11.36
CA ARG A 49 3.54 -24.68 -12.69
C ARG A 49 3.07 -23.53 -13.55
N ALA A 50 1.90 -22.99 -13.28
CA ALA A 50 1.32 -21.93 -14.09
C ALA A 50 0.77 -20.82 -13.21
N PHE A 51 1.29 -19.62 -13.38
CA PHE A 51 0.75 -18.44 -12.73
C PHE A 51 -0.70 -18.22 -13.15
N SER A 52 -1.60 -18.13 -12.19
CA SER A 52 -3.02 -17.84 -12.41
C SER A 52 -3.47 -16.79 -11.41
N TYR A 53 -3.60 -15.55 -11.89
CA TYR A 53 -4.00 -14.43 -11.04
C TYR A 53 -5.46 -14.57 -10.58
N ARG A 54 -5.70 -14.26 -9.30
CA ARG A 54 -7.01 -14.41 -8.63
C ARG A 54 -7.61 -13.07 -8.19
N GLY A 55 -6.90 -11.98 -8.38
CA GLY A 55 -7.37 -10.66 -8.00
C GLY A 55 -8.44 -10.11 -8.95
N SER A 56 -9.15 -9.10 -8.49
CA SER A 56 -10.19 -8.39 -9.26
C SER A 56 -9.68 -7.12 -9.94
N LEU A 57 -8.47 -6.69 -9.63
CA LEU A 57 -7.78 -5.54 -10.19
C LEU A 57 -6.30 -5.88 -10.37
N PRO A 58 -5.58 -5.25 -11.31
CA PRO A 58 -4.14 -5.40 -11.40
C PRO A 58 -3.46 -5.11 -10.07
N ALA A 59 -2.29 -5.68 -9.82
CA ALA A 59 -1.60 -5.50 -8.55
C ALA A 59 -0.13 -5.13 -8.71
N VAL A 60 0.38 -4.38 -7.75
CA VAL A 60 1.80 -4.07 -7.54
C VAL A 60 2.21 -4.66 -6.19
N ILE A 61 3.32 -5.39 -6.14
CA ILE A 61 3.87 -5.96 -4.91
C ILE A 61 5.31 -5.51 -4.74
N ASP A 62 5.61 -4.77 -3.67
CA ASP A 62 6.94 -4.33 -3.31
C ASP A 62 7.59 -5.31 -2.33
N PHE A 63 8.67 -5.97 -2.75
CA PHE A 63 9.50 -6.82 -1.90
C PHE A 63 10.60 -5.99 -1.25
N TYR A 64 10.57 -5.91 0.07
CA TYR A 64 11.42 -5.05 0.88
C TYR A 64 11.95 -5.74 2.13
N ALA A 65 12.86 -5.08 2.83
CA ALA A 65 13.25 -5.39 4.21
C ALA A 65 13.46 -4.09 5.00
N ASP A 66 13.34 -4.15 6.32
CA ASP A 66 13.43 -2.97 7.20
C ASP A 66 14.85 -2.35 7.19
N TRP A 67 15.88 -3.16 7.01
CA TRP A 67 17.29 -2.73 6.92
C TRP A 67 17.67 -2.15 5.54
N CYS A 68 16.80 -2.26 4.54
CA CYS A 68 17.09 -1.87 3.16
C CYS A 68 16.96 -0.36 2.95
N GLY A 69 18.09 0.33 2.79
CA GLY A 69 18.14 1.78 2.54
C GLY A 69 17.36 2.23 1.29
N PRO A 70 17.61 1.64 0.11
CA PRO A 70 16.86 1.95 -1.11
C PRO A 70 15.35 1.71 -0.98
N CYS A 71 14.93 0.66 -0.25
CA CYS A 71 13.51 0.36 -0.01
C CYS A 71 12.80 1.51 0.73
N ARG A 72 13.49 2.17 1.66
CA ARG A 72 12.92 3.33 2.38
C ARG A 72 12.62 4.51 1.47
N ARG A 73 13.30 4.63 0.32
CA ARG A 73 12.98 5.66 -0.69
C ARG A 73 11.79 5.27 -1.56
N VAL A 74 11.61 3.96 -1.80
CA VAL A 74 10.50 3.42 -2.60
C VAL A 74 9.18 3.45 -1.83
N ALA A 75 9.20 3.18 -0.52
CA ALA A 75 8.00 3.07 0.30
C ALA A 75 7.05 4.29 0.19
N PRO A 76 7.48 5.56 0.34
CA PRO A 76 6.59 6.70 0.16
C PRO A 76 6.06 6.84 -1.27
N ILE A 77 6.85 6.46 -2.28
CA ILE A 77 6.40 6.46 -3.67
C ILE A 77 5.25 5.46 -3.85
N MET A 78 5.35 4.26 -3.27
CA MET A 78 4.28 3.26 -3.32
C MET A 78 3.00 3.74 -2.66
N GLU A 79 3.09 4.46 -1.52
CA GLU A 79 1.91 5.05 -0.87
C GLU A 79 1.25 6.12 -1.76
N GLU A 80 2.02 7.02 -2.35
CA GLU A 80 1.49 8.04 -3.28
C GLU A 80 0.82 7.39 -4.51
N LEU A 81 1.44 6.34 -5.06
CA LEU A 81 0.88 5.62 -6.21
C LEU A 81 -0.37 4.82 -5.82
N ALA A 82 -0.40 4.23 -4.63
CA ALA A 82 -1.58 3.55 -4.12
C ALA A 82 -2.78 4.49 -3.96
N GLN A 83 -2.54 5.74 -3.55
CA GLN A 83 -3.57 6.78 -3.52
C GLN A 83 -3.99 7.20 -4.94
N LYS A 84 -3.02 7.46 -5.82
CA LYS A 84 -3.26 7.87 -7.22
C LYS A 84 -4.11 6.87 -7.99
N TYR A 85 -3.86 5.57 -7.79
CA TYR A 85 -4.51 4.48 -8.51
C TYR A 85 -5.56 3.74 -7.67
N GLU A 86 -6.07 4.37 -6.61
CA GLU A 86 -7.12 3.79 -5.78
C GLU A 86 -8.33 3.34 -6.63
N GLY A 87 -8.80 2.12 -6.41
CA GLY A 87 -9.89 1.51 -7.18
C GLY A 87 -9.50 1.02 -8.58
N ARG A 88 -8.25 1.20 -9.01
CA ARG A 88 -7.75 0.76 -10.32
C ARG A 88 -6.60 -0.24 -10.23
N VAL A 89 -5.76 -0.13 -9.21
CA VAL A 89 -4.61 -1.00 -8.96
C VAL A 89 -4.51 -1.29 -7.47
N LEU A 90 -4.24 -2.54 -7.10
CA LEU A 90 -4.00 -2.95 -5.72
C LEU A 90 -2.51 -2.84 -5.40
N PHE A 91 -2.17 -2.31 -4.23
CA PHE A 91 -0.80 -2.19 -3.79
C PHE A 91 -0.55 -3.02 -2.54
N TYR A 92 0.51 -3.81 -2.61
CA TYR A 92 0.96 -4.68 -1.53
C TYR A 92 2.46 -4.51 -1.27
N LYS A 93 2.88 -4.90 -0.06
CA LYS A 93 4.29 -5.03 0.30
C LYS A 93 4.55 -6.37 1.00
N VAL A 94 5.71 -6.94 0.73
CA VAL A 94 6.16 -8.23 1.29
C VAL A 94 7.53 -8.03 1.94
N ASN A 95 7.63 -8.27 3.25
CA ASN A 95 8.93 -8.29 3.94
C ASN A 95 9.62 -9.62 3.65
N VAL A 96 10.77 -9.59 2.96
CA VAL A 96 11.47 -10.80 2.54
C VAL A 96 12.07 -11.60 3.70
N ASP A 97 12.32 -10.96 4.84
CA ASP A 97 12.82 -11.64 6.04
C ASP A 97 11.74 -12.45 6.74
N GLN A 98 10.48 -11.97 6.66
CA GLN A 98 9.30 -12.61 7.24
C GLN A 98 8.67 -13.63 6.30
N GLU A 99 8.64 -13.33 5.00
CA GLU A 99 7.96 -14.11 3.97
C GLU A 99 8.96 -14.74 2.99
N ARG A 100 9.92 -15.50 3.51
CA ARG A 100 11.01 -16.15 2.74
C ARG A 100 10.50 -17.06 1.63
N GLY A 101 9.37 -17.73 1.86
CA GLY A 101 8.72 -18.58 0.86
C GLY A 101 8.28 -17.79 -0.37
N LEU A 102 7.68 -16.62 -0.19
CA LEU A 102 7.32 -15.73 -1.30
C LEU A 102 8.56 -15.18 -2.01
N ALA A 103 9.55 -14.73 -1.26
CA ALA A 103 10.80 -14.25 -1.83
C ALA A 103 11.48 -15.33 -2.70
N SER A 104 11.49 -16.57 -2.26
CA SER A 104 12.02 -17.71 -3.02
C SER A 104 11.19 -18.00 -4.28
N THR A 105 9.85 -18.00 -4.17
CA THR A 105 8.95 -18.24 -5.30
C THR A 105 9.19 -17.27 -6.45
N PHE A 106 9.38 -15.99 -6.13
CA PHE A 106 9.66 -14.96 -7.13
C PHE A 106 11.15 -14.75 -7.42
N GLN A 107 12.02 -15.60 -6.84
CA GLN A 107 13.48 -15.53 -7.02
C GLN A 107 14.01 -14.12 -6.72
N VAL A 108 13.61 -13.58 -5.56
CA VAL A 108 14.06 -12.27 -5.11
C VAL A 108 15.49 -12.34 -4.64
N GLN A 109 16.42 -11.93 -5.49
CA GLN A 109 17.86 -11.93 -5.22
C GLN A 109 18.38 -10.58 -4.71
N SER A 110 17.64 -9.52 -4.99
CA SER A 110 17.99 -8.16 -4.59
C SER A 110 16.74 -7.35 -4.34
N ILE A 111 16.78 -6.44 -3.37
CA ILE A 111 15.67 -5.56 -2.99
C ILE A 111 16.08 -4.08 -3.07
N PRO A 112 15.12 -3.17 -3.34
CA PRO A 112 13.72 -3.44 -3.61
C PRO A 112 13.52 -4.21 -4.91
N MET A 113 12.54 -5.10 -4.94
CA MET A 113 12.04 -5.69 -6.18
C MET A 113 10.53 -5.48 -6.24
N VAL A 114 10.06 -4.88 -7.31
CA VAL A 114 8.63 -4.61 -7.52
C VAL A 114 8.08 -5.53 -8.60
N LEU A 115 7.01 -6.24 -8.25
CA LEU A 115 6.28 -7.14 -9.13
C LEU A 115 5.01 -6.44 -9.62
N PHE A 116 4.80 -6.44 -10.94
CA PHE A 116 3.63 -5.89 -11.59
C PHE A 116 2.79 -7.04 -12.15
N ILE A 117 1.57 -7.16 -11.70
CA ILE A 117 0.66 -8.25 -12.03
C ILE A 117 -0.52 -7.69 -12.82
N PRO A 118 -0.56 -7.90 -14.13
CA PRO A 118 -1.71 -7.51 -14.96
C PRO A 118 -2.90 -8.45 -14.71
N MET A 119 -4.09 -8.05 -15.14
CA MET A 119 -5.28 -8.91 -15.11
C MET A 119 -5.12 -10.15 -15.98
N GLU A 120 -4.41 -10.02 -17.09
CA GLU A 120 -4.13 -11.10 -18.02
C GLU A 120 -2.64 -11.17 -18.35
N GLY A 121 -2.13 -12.39 -18.54
CA GLY A 121 -0.74 -12.64 -18.91
C GLY A 121 0.16 -12.89 -17.69
N GLN A 122 1.46 -12.71 -17.88
CA GLN A 122 2.47 -13.02 -16.87
C GLN A 122 2.90 -11.77 -16.10
N PRO A 123 3.20 -11.92 -14.80
CA PRO A 123 3.80 -10.83 -14.03
C PRO A 123 5.14 -10.40 -14.61
N SER A 124 5.44 -9.12 -14.50
CA SER A 124 6.76 -8.56 -14.78
C SER A 124 7.39 -8.03 -13.52
N LYS A 125 8.71 -8.13 -13.39
CA LYS A 125 9.46 -7.67 -12.22
C LYS A 125 10.49 -6.62 -12.58
N GLN A 126 10.68 -5.69 -11.65
CA GLN A 126 11.70 -4.64 -11.71
C GLN A 126 12.55 -4.69 -10.46
N VAL A 127 13.86 -4.78 -10.63
CA VAL A 127 14.82 -4.84 -9.52
C VAL A 127 15.49 -3.48 -9.36
N GLY A 128 15.64 -3.05 -8.12
CA GLY A 128 16.20 -1.75 -7.77
C GLY A 128 15.14 -0.63 -7.66
N ALA A 129 15.53 0.44 -6.99
CA ALA A 129 14.69 1.62 -6.86
C ALA A 129 14.59 2.39 -8.17
N MET A 130 13.39 2.77 -8.56
CA MET A 130 13.11 3.61 -9.71
C MET A 130 12.57 4.97 -9.26
N SER A 131 12.50 5.93 -10.20
CA SER A 131 11.78 7.19 -10.00
C SER A 131 10.26 6.94 -9.96
N LYS A 132 9.52 7.88 -9.38
CA LYS A 132 8.04 7.81 -9.38
C LYS A 132 7.48 7.80 -10.80
N GLU A 133 8.08 8.58 -11.68
CA GLU A 133 7.69 8.68 -13.09
C GLU A 133 7.89 7.35 -13.83
N ASP A 134 8.96 6.62 -13.52
CA ASP A 134 9.20 5.30 -14.10
C ASP A 134 8.17 4.28 -13.61
N TYR A 135 7.84 4.28 -12.31
CA TYR A 135 6.76 3.44 -11.78
C TYR A 135 5.40 3.76 -12.42
N ILE A 136 5.09 5.04 -12.62
CA ILE A 136 3.87 5.46 -13.33
C ILE A 136 3.85 4.88 -14.74
N ARG A 137 4.93 5.00 -15.52
CA ARG A 137 5.01 4.43 -16.87
C ARG A 137 4.79 2.91 -16.86
N PHE A 138 5.43 2.19 -15.92
CA PHE A 138 5.23 0.75 -15.81
C PHE A 138 3.77 0.38 -15.50
N ILE A 139 3.13 1.09 -14.58
CA ILE A 139 1.72 0.86 -14.23
C ILE A 139 0.82 1.11 -15.44
N GLU A 140 0.97 2.27 -16.09
CA GLU A 140 0.14 2.64 -17.25
C GLU A 140 0.36 1.65 -18.42
N ASP A 141 1.60 1.27 -18.69
CA ASP A 141 1.95 0.44 -19.84
C ASP A 141 1.69 -1.05 -19.64
N ARG A 142 1.81 -1.56 -18.41
CA ARG A 142 1.74 -2.99 -18.12
C ARG A 142 0.48 -3.44 -17.43
N LEU A 143 -0.20 -2.54 -16.70
CA LEU A 143 -1.34 -2.90 -15.89
C LEU A 143 -2.66 -2.30 -16.38
N LEU A 144 -2.63 -1.17 -17.07
CA LEU A 144 -3.83 -0.39 -17.40
C LEU A 144 -4.09 -0.25 -18.91
N LYS A 145 -3.33 -0.93 -19.76
CA LYS A 145 -3.61 -1.02 -21.21
C LYS A 145 -4.56 -2.16 -21.52
#